data_98a0cd957b85b217b095cb1c69bbc792
#
_entry.id   98a0cd957b85b217b095cb1c69bbc792
#
_cell.length_a   1.000
_cell.length_b   1.000
_cell.length_c   1.000
_cell.angle_alpha   90.00
_cell.angle_beta   90.00
_cell.angle_gamma   90.00
#
_symmetry.space_group_name_H-M   'P 1'
#
loop_
_entity.id
_entity.type
_entity.pdbx_description
1 polymer ?
#
loop_
_entity_poly.entity_id
_entity_poly.type
_entity_poly.pdbx_seq_one_letter_code
_entity_poly.pdbx_strand_id
1 'polypeptide(L)'
;MPNVKHSRVDTTLVYVLDTNTLIYFFKGSGRVAERLFNEAPADIGIPAVVIFELLTGIAKSVYPKKRTKQLNSLLDAVKLIPFSIEEAKSSVAIRAQLEKKGTPIGPLDVLIAGTAMANRAVLVSHNLAEFNRVDGLKTEDWY
;
A
#
# COMPACT_ATOMS: atom_id res chain seq x y z
N MET A 1 18.01 27.25 4.77
CA MET A 1 17.36 26.86 4.68
C MET A 1 16.73 26.19 4.92
N PRO A 2 16.71 26.24 5.25
CA PRO A 2 16.23 25.18 5.44
C PRO A 2 15.00 24.72 5.10
N ASN A 3 14.53 24.84 4.67
CA ASN A 3 13.36 24.54 4.11
C ASN A 3 13.22 23.17 3.53
N VAL A 4 14.30 22.47 3.45
CA VAL A 4 14.32 21.07 3.08
C VAL A 4 13.47 20.25 4.02
N LYS A 5 13.46 20.61 5.29
CA LYS A 5 12.64 19.91 6.27
C LYS A 5 11.17 20.09 6.02
N HIS A 6 10.76 21.27 5.60
CA HIS A 6 9.37 21.50 5.30
C HIS A 6 8.94 20.66 4.11
N SER A 7 9.78 20.54 3.11
CA SER A 7 9.47 19.71 1.96
C SER A 7 9.27 18.25 2.34
N ARG A 8 10.11 17.73 3.26
CA ARG A 8 9.95 16.36 3.71
C ARG A 8 8.65 16.15 4.47
N VAL A 9 8.30 17.11 5.33
CA VAL A 9 7.04 17.03 6.06
C VAL A 9 5.88 17.04 5.08
N ASP A 10 5.94 17.88 4.08
CA ASP A 10 4.87 17.98 3.09
C ASP A 10 4.74 16.74 2.25
N THR A 11 5.79 15.92 2.15
CA THR A 11 5.77 14.70 1.37
C THR A 11 5.55 13.45 2.20
N THR A 12 5.37 13.61 3.52
CA THR A 12 5.14 12.46 4.40
C THR A 12 3.81 11.81 4.11
N LEU A 13 3.86 10.51 3.86
CA LEU A 13 2.65 9.72 3.65
C LEU A 13 2.02 9.38 5.00
N VAL A 14 0.71 9.23 5.01
CA VAL A 14 -0.02 8.75 6.17
C VAL A 14 -0.48 7.32 5.96
N TYR A 15 -0.96 6.99 4.76
CA TYR A 15 -1.54 5.70 4.45
C TYR A 15 -0.89 5.06 3.24
N VAL A 16 -0.69 3.75 3.33
CA VAL A 16 -0.28 2.90 2.21
C VAL A 16 -1.38 1.87 2.03
N LEU A 17 -1.91 1.74 0.82
CA LEU A 17 -3.02 0.85 0.53
C LEU A 17 -2.51 -0.43 -0.13
N ASP A 18 -3.01 -1.59 0.34
CA ASP A 18 -2.65 -2.86 -0.28
C ASP A 18 -3.51 -3.14 -1.53
N THR A 19 -3.18 -4.23 -2.21
CA THR A 19 -3.80 -4.58 -3.48
C THR A 19 -5.31 -4.80 -3.35
N ASN A 20 -5.73 -5.59 -2.38
CA ASN A 20 -7.15 -5.91 -2.23
C ASN A 20 -7.98 -4.70 -1.84
N THR A 21 -7.42 -3.80 -1.05
CA THR A 21 -8.11 -2.56 -0.70
C THR A 21 -8.43 -1.76 -1.95
N LEU A 22 -7.49 -1.68 -2.90
CA LEU A 22 -7.74 -0.99 -4.16
C LEU A 22 -8.72 -1.72 -5.06
N ILE A 23 -8.69 -3.05 -5.05
CA ILE A 23 -9.69 -3.83 -5.78
C ILE A 23 -11.09 -3.54 -5.23
N TYR A 24 -11.24 -3.50 -3.91
CA TYR A 24 -12.51 -3.12 -3.28
C TYR A 24 -12.92 -1.70 -3.65
N PHE A 25 -11.96 -0.78 -3.69
CA PHE A 25 -12.23 0.59 -4.11
C PHE A 25 -12.83 0.63 -5.52
N PHE A 26 -12.20 -0.04 -6.48
CA PHE A 26 -12.66 -0.05 -7.86
C PHE A 26 -14.01 -0.74 -8.04
N LYS A 27 -14.32 -1.71 -7.18
CA LYS A 27 -15.61 -2.43 -7.22
C LYS A 27 -16.70 -1.74 -6.41
N GLY A 28 -16.36 -0.73 -5.63
CA GLY A 28 -17.31 -0.11 -4.73
C GLY A 28 -17.69 -0.98 -3.54
N SER A 29 -16.85 -1.95 -3.18
CA SER A 29 -17.12 -2.88 -2.07
C SER A 29 -16.73 -2.29 -0.73
N GLY A 30 -17.50 -2.60 0.30
CA GLY A 30 -17.24 -2.11 1.64
C GLY A 30 -17.30 -0.60 1.73
N ARG A 31 -16.50 -0.02 2.59
CA ARG A 31 -16.47 1.42 2.84
C ARG A 31 -15.19 2.09 2.33
N VAL A 32 -14.44 1.39 1.48
CA VAL A 32 -13.13 1.86 1.04
C VAL A 32 -13.22 3.21 0.31
N ALA A 33 -14.16 3.33 -0.63
CA ALA A 33 -14.30 4.57 -1.40
C ALA A 33 -14.65 5.75 -0.49
N GLU A 34 -15.58 5.54 0.45
CA GLU A 34 -15.97 6.57 1.41
C GLU A 34 -14.78 7.05 2.24
N ARG A 35 -14.00 6.10 2.76
CA ARG A 35 -12.84 6.42 3.58
C ARG A 35 -11.76 7.11 2.74
N LEU A 36 -11.50 6.61 1.55
CA LEU A 36 -10.47 7.18 0.68
C LEU A 36 -10.80 8.64 0.32
N PHE A 37 -12.05 8.93 -0.02
CA PHE A 37 -12.44 10.29 -0.39
C PHE A 37 -12.43 11.26 0.79
N ASN A 38 -12.39 10.76 2.01
CA ASN A 38 -12.27 11.61 3.20
C ASN A 38 -10.82 11.95 3.53
N GLU A 39 -9.85 11.33 2.85
CA GLU A 39 -8.44 11.60 3.10
C GLU A 39 -7.87 12.53 2.02
N ALA A 40 -6.85 13.29 2.38
CA ALA A 40 -6.15 14.13 1.41
C ALA A 40 -5.36 13.23 0.45
N PRO A 41 -5.47 13.42 -0.87
CA PRO A 41 -4.73 12.59 -1.83
C PRO A 41 -3.22 12.54 -1.58
N ALA A 42 -2.64 13.64 -1.09
CA ALA A 42 -1.21 13.69 -0.79
C ALA A 42 -0.79 12.77 0.35
N ASP A 43 -1.75 12.32 1.18
CA ASP A 43 -1.48 11.42 2.29
C ASP A 43 -1.52 9.95 1.89
N ILE A 44 -1.92 9.65 0.66
CA ILE A 44 -2.12 8.29 0.17
C ILE A 44 -0.94 7.88 -0.71
N GLY A 45 -0.37 6.72 -0.43
CA GLY A 45 0.68 6.13 -1.25
C GLY A 45 0.30 4.74 -1.73
N ILE A 46 0.61 4.46 -2.98
CA ILE A 46 0.40 3.15 -3.59
C ILE A 46 1.76 2.54 -3.90
N PRO A 47 2.12 1.41 -3.28
CA PRO A 47 3.39 0.75 -3.56
C PRO A 47 3.50 0.27 -5.01
N ALA A 48 4.71 0.35 -5.58
CA ALA A 48 4.96 -0.21 -6.91
C ALA A 48 4.59 -1.69 -6.98
N VAL A 49 4.79 -2.44 -5.89
CA VAL A 49 4.39 -3.86 -5.80
C VAL A 49 2.89 -4.02 -5.98
N VAL A 50 2.10 -3.14 -5.38
CA VAL A 50 0.64 -3.16 -5.52
C VAL A 50 0.24 -2.87 -6.96
N ILE A 51 0.91 -1.93 -7.61
CA ILE A 51 0.65 -1.60 -9.01
C ILE A 51 0.94 -2.82 -9.89
N PHE A 52 2.04 -3.51 -9.63
CA PHE A 52 2.36 -4.76 -10.33
C PHE A 52 1.23 -5.77 -10.22
N GLU A 53 0.71 -5.99 -9.01
CA GLU A 53 -0.39 -6.93 -8.80
C GLU A 53 -1.68 -6.47 -9.51
N LEU A 54 -1.98 -5.18 -9.44
CA LEU A 54 -3.17 -4.64 -10.10
C LEU A 54 -3.07 -4.77 -11.62
N LEU A 55 -1.92 -4.45 -12.20
CA LEU A 55 -1.72 -4.60 -13.65
C LEU A 55 -1.81 -6.04 -14.09
N THR A 56 -1.28 -6.96 -13.30
CA THR A 56 -1.39 -8.40 -13.56
C THR A 56 -2.86 -8.84 -13.58
N GLY A 57 -3.64 -8.37 -12.59
CA GLY A 57 -5.07 -8.68 -12.53
C GLY A 57 -5.85 -8.06 -13.67
N ILE A 58 -5.51 -6.83 -14.05
CA ILE A 58 -6.16 -6.13 -15.16
C ILE A 58 -5.95 -6.89 -16.47
N ALA A 59 -4.75 -7.38 -16.71
CA ALA A 59 -4.45 -8.11 -17.93
C ALA A 59 -5.31 -9.36 -18.11
N LYS A 60 -5.82 -9.90 -17.00
CA LYS A 60 -6.69 -11.09 -16.99
C LYS A 60 -8.16 -10.77 -16.86
N SER A 61 -8.51 -9.48 -16.75
CA SER A 61 -9.90 -9.08 -16.49
C SER A 61 -10.73 -9.05 -17.76
N VAL A 62 -12.05 -9.01 -17.57
CA VAL A 62 -13.01 -8.93 -18.68
C VAL A 62 -13.01 -7.52 -19.31
N TYR A 63 -12.70 -6.50 -18.50
CA TYR A 63 -12.72 -5.12 -18.95
C TYR A 63 -11.36 -4.44 -18.73
N PRO A 64 -10.30 -4.87 -19.42
CA PRO A 64 -8.96 -4.35 -19.14
C PRO A 64 -8.82 -2.85 -19.41
N LYS A 65 -9.46 -2.32 -20.43
CA LYS A 65 -9.38 -0.89 -20.74
C LYS A 65 -10.03 -0.04 -19.66
N LYS A 66 -11.18 -0.45 -19.18
CA LYS A 66 -11.90 0.24 -18.11
C LYS A 66 -11.09 0.24 -16.82
N ARG A 67 -10.54 -0.91 -16.46
CA ARG A 67 -9.74 -1.05 -15.24
C ARG A 67 -8.45 -0.25 -15.30
N THR A 68 -7.78 -0.25 -16.46
CA THR A 68 -6.58 0.55 -16.67
C THR A 68 -6.88 2.05 -16.50
N LYS A 69 -7.98 2.51 -17.05
CA LYS A 69 -8.38 3.90 -16.92
C LYS A 69 -8.66 4.28 -15.46
N GLN A 70 -9.33 3.41 -14.73
CA GLN A 70 -9.59 3.62 -13.29
C GLN A 70 -8.29 3.73 -12.51
N LEU A 71 -7.35 2.82 -12.77
CA LEU A 71 -6.05 2.83 -12.10
C LEU A 71 -5.28 4.10 -12.42
N ASN A 72 -5.20 4.49 -13.69
CA ASN A 72 -4.47 5.68 -14.09
C ASN A 72 -5.06 6.95 -13.46
N SER A 73 -6.38 7.05 -13.37
CA SER A 73 -7.03 8.17 -12.72
C SER A 73 -6.66 8.27 -11.24
N LEU A 74 -6.59 7.12 -10.56
CA LEU A 74 -6.19 7.10 -9.16
C LEU A 74 -4.73 7.50 -9.01
N LEU A 75 -3.84 6.96 -9.85
CA LEU A 75 -2.40 7.25 -9.77
C LEU A 75 -2.06 8.71 -10.08
N ASP A 76 -2.90 9.39 -10.85
CA ASP A 76 -2.74 10.83 -11.09
C ASP A 76 -3.04 11.66 -9.83
N ALA A 77 -3.82 11.12 -8.91
CA ALA A 77 -4.26 11.85 -7.72
C ALA A 77 -3.41 11.57 -6.48
N VAL A 78 -2.81 10.39 -6.38
CA VAL A 78 -2.09 9.95 -5.19
C VAL A 78 -0.61 9.73 -5.50
N LYS A 79 0.16 9.33 -4.48
CA LYS A 79 1.60 9.12 -4.66
C LYS A 79 1.90 7.68 -5.01
N LEU A 80 2.82 7.48 -5.94
CA LEU A 80 3.40 6.19 -6.24
C LEU A 80 4.63 6.02 -5.36
N ILE A 81 4.75 4.90 -4.65
CA ILE A 81 5.91 4.61 -3.82
C ILE A 81 6.78 3.58 -4.52
N PRO A 82 8.00 3.96 -4.94
CA PRO A 82 8.90 2.98 -5.55
C PRO A 82 9.42 2.00 -4.51
N PHE A 83 9.85 0.84 -4.98
CA PHE A 83 10.49 -0.15 -4.12
C PHE A 83 12.00 0.05 -4.21
N SER A 84 12.53 0.89 -3.34
CA SER A 84 13.94 1.25 -3.30
C SER A 84 14.67 0.47 -2.21
N ILE A 85 15.91 0.85 -1.92
CA ILE A 85 16.74 0.15 -0.93
C ILE A 85 16.11 0.19 0.46
N GLU A 86 15.45 1.27 0.84
CA GLU A 86 14.85 1.37 2.18
C GLU A 86 13.68 0.40 2.33
N GLU A 87 12.85 0.27 1.29
CA GLU A 87 11.77 -0.69 1.28
C GLU A 87 12.30 -2.12 1.29
N ALA A 88 13.39 -2.38 0.57
CA ALA A 88 14.01 -3.69 0.56
C ALA A 88 14.55 -4.07 1.96
N LYS A 89 15.23 -3.15 2.64
CA LYS A 89 15.76 -3.40 3.97
C LYS A 89 14.66 -3.68 5.00
N SER A 90 13.59 -2.88 4.98
CA SER A 90 12.45 -3.12 5.86
C SER A 90 11.80 -4.47 5.58
N SER A 91 11.69 -4.85 4.32
CA SER A 91 11.09 -6.12 3.93
C SER A 91 11.93 -7.32 4.41
N VAL A 92 13.25 -7.23 4.31
CA VAL A 92 14.15 -8.28 4.82
C VAL A 92 13.96 -8.45 6.32
N ALA A 93 13.89 -7.37 7.07
CA ALA A 93 13.71 -7.41 8.52
C ALA A 93 12.38 -8.08 8.89
N ILE A 94 11.31 -7.74 8.17
CA ILE A 94 9.99 -8.33 8.38
C ILE A 94 10.02 -9.83 8.09
N ARG A 95 10.58 -10.21 6.95
CA ARG A 95 10.66 -11.62 6.56
C ARG A 95 11.41 -12.44 7.59
N ALA A 96 12.55 -11.93 8.06
CA ALA A 96 13.37 -12.63 9.07
C ALA A 96 12.59 -12.80 10.37
N GLN A 97 11.89 -11.77 10.81
CA GLN A 97 11.08 -11.80 12.02
C GLN A 97 9.97 -12.86 11.92
N LEU A 98 9.25 -12.88 10.79
CA LEU A 98 8.13 -13.81 10.61
C LEU A 98 8.61 -15.26 10.46
N GLU A 99 9.73 -15.48 9.77
CA GLU A 99 10.32 -16.80 9.65
C GLU A 99 10.77 -17.33 11.00
N LYS A 100 11.38 -16.48 11.82
CA LYS A 100 11.83 -16.85 13.16
C LYS A 100 10.64 -17.26 14.04
N LYS A 101 9.51 -16.61 13.90
CA LYS A 101 8.29 -16.94 14.65
C LYS A 101 7.53 -18.11 14.07
N GLY A 102 7.88 -18.57 12.88
CA GLY A 102 7.13 -19.61 12.18
C GLY A 102 5.78 -19.17 11.66
N THR A 103 5.60 -17.88 11.45
CA THR A 103 4.32 -17.30 10.97
C THR A 103 4.52 -16.49 9.70
N PRO A 104 4.96 -17.11 8.59
CA PRO A 104 5.19 -16.37 7.35
C PRO A 104 3.90 -15.85 6.75
N ILE A 105 4.03 -14.80 5.95
CA ILE A 105 2.94 -14.27 5.12
C ILE A 105 3.38 -14.37 3.67
N GLY A 106 2.47 -14.07 2.73
CA GLY A 106 2.80 -14.15 1.31
C GLY A 106 4.00 -13.27 0.94
N PRO A 107 4.80 -13.69 -0.05
CA PRO A 107 6.03 -12.96 -0.39
C PRO A 107 5.77 -11.52 -0.86
N LEU A 108 4.72 -11.27 -1.62
CA LEU A 108 4.39 -9.90 -2.03
C LEU A 108 3.85 -9.08 -0.85
N ASP A 109 3.14 -9.72 0.07
CA ASP A 109 2.65 -9.04 1.27
C ASP A 109 3.79 -8.59 2.17
N VAL A 110 4.90 -9.34 2.22
CA VAL A 110 6.11 -8.91 2.91
C VAL A 110 6.61 -7.59 2.32
N LEU A 111 6.62 -7.48 0.98
CA LEU A 111 7.10 -6.27 0.31
C LEU A 111 6.15 -5.09 0.52
N ILE A 112 4.87 -5.34 0.58
CA ILE A 112 3.86 -4.30 0.87
C ILE A 112 4.04 -3.80 2.31
N ALA A 113 4.15 -4.72 3.27
CA ALA A 113 4.38 -4.36 4.66
C ALA A 113 5.70 -3.61 4.83
N GLY A 114 6.75 -4.05 4.14
CA GLY A 114 8.05 -3.38 4.15
C GLY A 114 7.98 -1.97 3.59
N THR A 115 7.18 -1.77 2.56
CA THR A 115 6.98 -0.44 1.99
C THR A 115 6.29 0.49 3.00
N ALA A 116 5.25 0.00 3.67
CA ALA A 116 4.56 0.79 4.69
C ALA A 116 5.50 1.14 5.85
N MET A 117 6.25 0.18 6.35
CA MET A 117 7.19 0.39 7.46
C MET A 117 8.28 1.39 7.10
N ALA A 118 8.89 1.25 5.91
CA ALA A 118 9.96 2.14 5.47
C ALA A 118 9.47 3.59 5.35
N ASN A 119 8.20 3.77 5.02
CA ASN A 119 7.61 5.10 4.85
C ASN A 119 6.88 5.58 6.11
N ARG A 120 6.95 4.82 7.20
CA ARG A 120 6.30 5.15 8.48
C ARG A 120 4.82 5.43 8.33
N ALA A 121 4.17 4.69 7.45
CA ALA A 121 2.78 4.87 7.13
C ALA A 121 1.93 3.76 7.73
N VAL A 122 0.64 4.03 7.88
CA VAL A 122 -0.36 3.04 8.26
C VAL A 122 -0.69 2.20 7.03
N LEU A 123 -0.63 0.88 7.15
CA LEU A 123 -1.05 -0.01 6.08
C LEU A 123 -2.56 -0.21 6.16
N VAL A 124 -3.24 0.11 5.08
CA VAL A 124 -4.68 -0.11 4.96
C VAL A 124 -4.91 -1.45 4.27
N SER A 125 -5.51 -2.39 4.97
CA SER A 125 -5.74 -3.75 4.48
C SER A 125 -6.98 -4.35 5.14
N HIS A 126 -7.65 -5.21 4.40
CA HIS A 126 -8.72 -6.04 4.97
C HIS A 126 -8.17 -7.37 5.51
N ASN A 127 -6.91 -7.67 5.23
CA ASN A 127 -6.26 -8.91 5.65
C ASN A 127 -5.44 -8.71 6.92
N LEU A 128 -6.11 -8.29 7.99
CA LEU A 128 -5.44 -8.00 9.26
C LEU A 128 -4.89 -9.25 9.94
N ALA A 129 -5.48 -10.43 9.65
CA ALA A 129 -5.00 -11.68 10.23
C ALA A 129 -3.53 -11.93 9.88
N GLU A 130 -3.10 -11.58 8.68
CA GLU A 130 -1.71 -11.74 8.28
C GLU A 130 -0.86 -10.53 8.68
N PHE A 131 -1.31 -9.32 8.37
CA PHE A 131 -0.48 -8.14 8.60
C PHE A 131 -0.28 -7.82 10.08
N ASN A 132 -1.19 -8.24 10.95
CA ASN A 132 -0.98 -8.06 12.39
C ASN A 132 0.12 -8.95 12.96
N ARG A 133 0.63 -9.91 12.18
CA ARG A 133 1.80 -10.69 12.57
C ARG A 133 3.10 -9.88 12.50
N VAL A 134 3.09 -8.75 11.81
CA VAL A 134 4.27 -7.90 11.62
C VAL A 134 4.40 -6.95 12.80
N ASP A 135 5.48 -7.12 13.58
CA ASP A 135 5.72 -6.27 14.74
C ASP A 135 5.94 -4.82 14.33
N GLY A 136 5.26 -3.92 15.01
CA GLY A 136 5.43 -2.49 14.78
C GLY A 136 4.68 -1.91 13.59
N LEU A 137 4.03 -2.75 12.80
CA LEU A 137 3.24 -2.28 11.66
C LEU A 137 1.89 -1.77 12.17
N LYS A 138 1.59 -0.51 11.83
CA LYS A 138 0.27 0.05 12.12
C LYS A 138 -0.67 -0.26 10.97
N THR A 139 -1.87 -0.72 11.28
CA THR A 139 -2.84 -1.15 10.28
C THR A 139 -4.20 -0.52 10.52
N GLU A 140 -4.95 -0.33 9.44
CA GLU A 140 -6.36 0.03 9.46
C GLU A 140 -7.09 -0.78 8.41
N ASP A 141 -8.37 -1.01 8.64
CA ASP A 141 -9.25 -1.69 7.70
C ASP A 141 -10.35 -0.71 7.29
N TRP A 142 -10.43 -0.41 6.01
CA TRP A 142 -11.42 0.51 5.46
C TRP A 142 -12.58 -0.23 4.78
N TYR A 143 -12.63 -1.56 4.87
CA TYR A 143 -13.73 -2.34 4.31
C TYR A 143 -15.04 -2.18 5.13
#